data_671cc87aefc0d75e41ff1c7cc2b3f5dd
#
_entry.id   671cc87aefc0d75e41ff1c7cc2b3f5dd
#
_cell.length_a   1.000
_cell.length_b   1.000
_cell.length_c   1.000
_cell.angle_alpha   90.00
_cell.angle_beta   90.00
_cell.angle_gamma   90.00
#
_symmetry.space_group_name_H-M   'P 1'
#
loop_
_entity.id
_entity.type
_entity.pdbx_description
1 polymer ?
#
loop_
_entity_poly.entity_id
_entity_poly.type
_entity_poly.pdbx_seq_one_letter_code
_entity_poly.pdbx_strand_id
1 'polypeptide(L)'
;MCCSSKSVEVIDSSSRYPLQQGYYNRSLNNILSQGKEKKERVVVSITSKGKGTLQSKAEKALEKGDYAEAIKLYKEMILYFPVDEEGFFGLGKLYIELKLYKEGLEIFTKAIEDTNKLNYVFYLNKGICEFNLRKYEESIESFNKGLFLNQKDIDLYLNKGVSLNHLKRYDDAIECFKLGLLLKNDDGSLFNNIGVSYYRKKNYEKSIEFYDEAIRYSPKDPLPLNNKGVSLKSLKRYKEALNCFNKAIDIDPNLPVSYYNKGNTYKLMENFDQALAEFNKSIELDDKYLNAYFNKGLVLNILGRYYEAIDNFDICIELNNKYSQAYLNKGISLDIINRRKEAIEQFDIAIKLNPKYSEAYLNKGISLYNMEKYEEAIINYDIVIKLDNKAATAYNNKGICLFKLKKYKDAIENYTIAQELEPNYLDVYINKGTCYKTLNKIFDAIEQFDRALEIKEDYALAYYNKGLAYKTLKGEDNLNKALELFNLAIKYQDDYYNAYFNKGCILIELDEYVEAINAFNKCKQLKEEDEECIQECDNKINECVEKSRQKGYDINIKYEEVSEKNSDK
;
A
#
# COMPACT_ATOMS: atom_id res chain seq x y z
N MET A 1 13.99 -6.77 0.24
CA MET A 1 12.56 -7.19 0.28
C MET A 1 11.71 -6.09 -0.36
N CYS A 2 11.39 -6.20 -1.65
CA CYS A 2 10.59 -5.19 -2.35
C CYS A 2 9.11 -5.51 -2.18
N CYS A 3 8.44 -4.81 -1.25
CA CYS A 3 6.98 -4.77 -1.22
C CYS A 3 6.48 -3.94 -2.39
N SER A 4 6.05 -4.58 -3.47
CA SER A 4 5.28 -3.91 -4.52
C SER A 4 3.84 -3.72 -4.05
N SER A 5 3.61 -2.77 -3.13
CA SER A 5 2.27 -2.31 -2.82
C SER A 5 1.75 -1.49 -4.00
N LYS A 6 0.81 -2.03 -4.77
CA LYS A 6 -0.02 -1.24 -5.67
C LYS A 6 -0.83 -0.27 -4.84
N SER A 7 -0.32 0.94 -4.63
CA SER A 7 -1.07 2.03 -4.03
C SER A 7 -2.28 2.33 -4.91
N VAL A 8 -3.47 2.20 -4.35
CA VAL A 8 -4.70 2.68 -4.98
C VAL A 8 -4.64 4.20 -4.96
N GLU A 9 -4.26 4.78 -6.08
CA GLU A 9 -4.25 6.23 -6.26
C GLU A 9 -5.69 6.69 -6.42
N VAL A 10 -6.20 7.37 -5.41
CA VAL A 10 -7.52 8.01 -5.48
C VAL A 10 -7.33 9.33 -6.20
N ILE A 11 -7.66 9.37 -7.49
CA ILE A 11 -7.95 10.63 -8.17
C ILE A 11 -9.33 11.02 -7.69
N ASP A 12 -9.41 12.04 -6.83
CA ASP A 12 -10.68 12.59 -6.40
C ASP A 12 -11.29 13.35 -7.56
N SER A 13 -12.22 12.69 -8.27
CA SER A 13 -13.04 13.31 -9.31
C SER A 13 -14.31 13.89 -8.69
N SER A 14 -14.18 14.66 -7.60
CA SER A 14 -15.32 15.33 -7.02
C SER A 14 -15.85 16.37 -8.00
N SER A 15 -17.12 16.19 -8.34
CA SER A 15 -18.03 17.11 -9.02
C SER A 15 -17.97 18.55 -8.45
N ARG A 16 -18.49 19.51 -9.19
CA ARG A 16 -18.64 20.96 -8.90
C ARG A 16 -19.19 21.35 -7.52
N TYR A 17 -19.49 20.43 -6.64
CA TYR A 17 -19.95 20.70 -5.28
C TYR A 17 -18.79 20.51 -4.32
N PRO A 18 -18.25 21.59 -3.71
CA PRO A 18 -17.24 21.47 -2.70
C PRO A 18 -17.80 20.68 -1.52
N LEU A 19 -17.14 19.57 -1.21
CA LEU A 19 -17.36 18.88 0.05
C LEU A 19 -16.83 19.80 1.16
N GLN A 20 -17.67 20.71 1.66
CA GLN A 20 -17.42 21.32 2.95
C GLN A 20 -17.51 20.21 4.02
N GLN A 21 -16.36 19.65 4.38
CA GLN A 21 -16.22 18.85 5.58
C GLN A 21 -16.30 19.79 6.78
N GLY A 22 -17.28 19.61 7.62
CA GLY A 22 -17.34 20.33 8.88
C GLY A 22 -18.56 19.96 9.72
N TYR A 23 -18.31 19.24 10.80
CA TYR A 23 -19.07 19.31 12.05
C TYR A 23 -20.60 19.26 12.00
N TYR A 24 -21.24 18.07 11.81
CA TYR A 24 -22.68 17.97 12.21
C TYR A 24 -23.20 16.52 12.35
N ASN A 25 -22.41 15.58 12.87
CA ASN A 25 -22.86 14.16 12.95
C ASN A 25 -23.47 13.70 14.29
N ARG A 26 -23.66 14.54 15.30
CA ARG A 26 -24.23 14.10 16.59
C ARG A 26 -25.69 14.47 16.88
N SER A 27 -26.25 15.46 16.20
CA SER A 27 -27.64 15.92 16.47
C SER A 27 -28.70 15.28 15.58
N LEU A 28 -28.35 14.76 14.42
CA LEU A 28 -29.32 14.30 13.40
C LEU A 28 -29.94 12.93 13.70
N ASN A 29 -29.24 12.02 14.36
CA ASN A 29 -29.80 10.70 14.69
C ASN A 29 -30.96 10.75 15.71
N ASN A 30 -31.05 11.81 16.53
CA ASN A 30 -32.15 12.03 17.45
C ASN A 30 -33.39 12.65 16.79
N ILE A 31 -33.23 13.31 15.64
CA ILE A 31 -34.34 13.98 14.92
C ILE A 31 -35.13 12.99 14.07
N LEU A 32 -34.46 11.98 13.52
CA LEU A 32 -35.10 10.94 12.67
C LEU A 32 -35.92 9.91 13.45
N SER A 33 -35.70 9.78 14.77
CA SER A 33 -36.44 8.82 15.63
C SER A 33 -37.78 9.33 16.16
N GLN A 34 -38.08 10.62 16.06
CA GLN A 34 -39.32 11.21 16.60
C GLN A 34 -40.49 11.36 15.61
N GLY A 35 -40.35 10.87 14.39
CA GLY A 35 -41.30 11.07 13.29
C GLY A 35 -42.41 10.02 13.15
N LYS A 36 -42.93 9.43 14.25
CA LYS A 36 -44.18 8.64 14.22
C LYS A 36 -45.26 9.30 15.03
N GLU A 37 -45.90 10.31 14.46
CA GLU A 37 -47.13 10.86 15.00
C GLU A 37 -48.27 10.94 13.97
N LYS A 38 -49.42 10.54 14.48
CA LYS A 38 -50.77 10.47 13.97
C LYS A 38 -51.16 11.40 12.80
N LYS A 39 -51.70 10.76 11.76
CA LYS A 39 -52.49 11.42 10.70
C LYS A 39 -53.81 11.93 11.25
N GLU A 40 -53.93 13.23 11.50
CA GLU A 40 -55.22 13.94 11.50
C GLU A 40 -55.29 14.76 10.20
N ARG A 41 -56.28 14.48 9.37
CA ARG A 41 -56.62 15.26 8.18
C ARG A 41 -57.29 16.55 8.62
N VAL A 42 -56.55 17.63 8.70
CA VAL A 42 -57.12 18.98 8.70
C VAL A 42 -57.04 19.54 7.28
N VAL A 43 -58.14 19.57 6.57
CA VAL A 43 -58.26 20.25 5.27
C VAL A 43 -58.37 21.72 5.56
N VAL A 44 -57.27 22.44 5.55
CA VAL A 44 -57.24 23.91 5.53
C VAL A 44 -57.03 24.36 4.09
N SER A 45 -57.94 25.15 3.55
CA SER A 45 -57.75 25.80 2.25
C SER A 45 -56.66 26.87 2.35
N ILE A 46 -55.42 26.46 2.09
CA ILE A 46 -54.27 27.38 2.08
C ILE A 46 -54.17 27.99 0.68
N THR A 47 -54.27 29.31 0.60
CA THR A 47 -54.16 30.10 -0.62
C THR A 47 -52.68 30.16 -1.10
N SER A 48 -52.43 30.54 -2.37
CA SER A 48 -51.08 30.75 -2.95
C SER A 48 -50.21 31.68 -2.10
N LYS A 49 -50.82 32.58 -1.32
CA LYS A 49 -50.15 33.43 -0.35
C LYS A 49 -49.55 32.66 0.84
N GLY A 50 -50.12 31.54 1.23
CA GLY A 50 -49.62 30.64 2.27
C GLY A 50 -48.39 29.85 1.81
N LYS A 51 -48.29 29.46 0.53
CA LYS A 51 -47.14 28.81 -0.07
C LYS A 51 -45.89 29.68 0.02
N GLY A 52 -45.93 30.93 -0.48
CA GLY A 52 -44.79 31.84 -0.44
C GLY A 52 -44.31 32.14 1.01
N THR A 53 -45.23 32.08 1.97
CA THR A 53 -44.90 32.24 3.39
C THR A 53 -44.14 31.02 3.95
N LEU A 54 -44.53 29.79 3.60
CA LEU A 54 -43.85 28.58 4.02
C LEU A 54 -42.45 28.49 3.39
N GLN A 55 -42.34 28.78 2.10
CA GLN A 55 -41.06 28.82 1.39
C GLN A 55 -40.09 29.83 2.04
N SER A 56 -40.52 31.08 2.22
CA SER A 56 -39.71 32.13 2.84
C SER A 56 -39.28 31.77 4.29
N LYS A 57 -40.13 31.08 5.06
CA LYS A 57 -39.76 30.58 6.38
C LYS A 57 -38.74 29.46 6.31
N ALA A 58 -38.87 28.52 5.34
CA ALA A 58 -37.90 27.44 5.14
C ALA A 58 -36.52 27.99 4.74
N GLU A 59 -36.48 28.97 3.83
CA GLU A 59 -35.24 29.64 3.40
C GLU A 59 -34.56 30.36 4.60
N LYS A 60 -35.35 31.09 5.42
CA LYS A 60 -34.82 31.71 6.65
C LYS A 60 -34.34 30.70 7.69
N ALA A 61 -34.96 29.53 7.78
CA ALA A 61 -34.47 28.46 8.66
C ALA A 61 -33.14 27.92 8.15
N LEU A 62 -32.96 27.76 6.83
CA LEU A 62 -31.67 27.38 6.22
C LEU A 62 -30.57 28.41 6.48
N GLU A 63 -30.88 29.72 6.32
CA GLU A 63 -29.93 30.80 6.63
C GLU A 63 -29.44 30.78 8.08
N LYS A 64 -30.29 30.31 9.02
CA LYS A 64 -29.96 30.14 10.44
C LYS A 64 -29.31 28.80 10.76
N GLY A 65 -29.17 27.90 9.80
CA GLY A 65 -28.70 26.54 10.00
C GLY A 65 -29.69 25.62 10.72
N ASP A 66 -30.96 26.02 10.84
CA ASP A 66 -32.03 25.19 11.43
C ASP A 66 -32.62 24.25 10.37
N TYR A 67 -31.83 23.20 10.07
CA TYR A 67 -32.22 22.20 9.07
C TYR A 67 -33.48 21.41 9.47
N ALA A 68 -33.73 21.24 10.77
CA ALA A 68 -34.89 20.50 11.26
C ALA A 68 -36.19 21.26 10.95
N GLU A 69 -36.24 22.55 11.22
CA GLU A 69 -37.40 23.40 10.90
C GLU A 69 -37.56 23.54 9.36
N ALA A 70 -36.45 23.68 8.62
CA ALA A 70 -36.51 23.73 7.14
C ALA A 70 -37.12 22.45 6.56
N ILE A 71 -36.69 21.25 7.01
CA ILE A 71 -37.25 19.95 6.61
C ILE A 71 -38.73 19.88 6.92
N LYS A 72 -39.15 20.33 8.10
CA LYS A 72 -40.55 20.33 8.50
C LYS A 72 -41.39 21.21 7.59
N LEU A 73 -40.93 22.44 7.34
CA LEU A 73 -41.63 23.40 6.49
C LEU A 73 -41.76 22.94 5.02
N TYR A 74 -40.71 22.34 4.45
CA TYR A 74 -40.80 21.75 3.11
C TYR A 74 -41.73 20.53 3.07
N LYS A 75 -41.78 19.71 4.13
CA LYS A 75 -42.77 18.61 4.24
C LYS A 75 -44.19 19.15 4.31
N GLU A 76 -44.42 20.23 5.04
CA GLU A 76 -45.72 20.92 5.06
C GLU A 76 -46.08 21.47 3.69
N MET A 77 -45.12 22.06 2.92
CA MET A 77 -45.35 22.49 1.54
C MET A 77 -45.81 21.34 0.65
N ILE A 78 -45.11 20.19 0.70
CA ILE A 78 -45.48 19.00 -0.08
C ILE A 78 -46.86 18.46 0.34
N LEU A 79 -47.21 18.52 1.61
CA LEU A 79 -48.50 18.08 2.11
C LEU A 79 -49.66 18.95 1.60
N TYR A 80 -49.47 20.28 1.66
CA TYR A 80 -50.53 21.23 1.27
C TYR A 80 -50.57 21.54 -0.24
N PHE A 81 -49.40 21.36 -0.92
CA PHE A 81 -49.26 21.63 -2.35
C PHE A 81 -48.61 20.45 -3.08
N PRO A 82 -49.25 19.27 -3.12
CA PRO A 82 -48.61 18.01 -3.59
C PRO A 82 -48.25 18.02 -5.09
N VAL A 83 -48.80 18.91 -5.89
CA VAL A 83 -48.48 19.07 -7.33
C VAL A 83 -47.46 20.18 -7.60
N ASP A 84 -46.98 20.83 -6.55
CA ASP A 84 -46.03 21.92 -6.65
C ASP A 84 -44.60 21.42 -6.51
N GLU A 85 -43.73 21.81 -7.43
CA GLU A 85 -42.37 21.33 -7.54
C GLU A 85 -41.43 21.90 -6.47
N GLU A 86 -41.71 23.12 -5.95
CA GLU A 86 -40.77 23.86 -5.09
C GLU A 86 -40.53 23.17 -3.73
N GLY A 87 -41.59 22.61 -3.13
CA GLY A 87 -41.46 21.86 -1.88
C GLY A 87 -40.59 20.59 -2.03
N PHE A 88 -40.83 19.85 -3.10
CA PHE A 88 -40.03 18.66 -3.43
C PHE A 88 -38.57 19.01 -3.73
N PHE A 89 -38.35 20.06 -4.54
CA PHE A 89 -37.03 20.51 -4.91
C PHE A 89 -36.24 20.99 -3.71
N GLY A 90 -36.85 21.86 -2.87
CA GLY A 90 -36.19 22.37 -1.66
C GLY A 90 -35.82 21.26 -0.67
N LEU A 91 -36.75 20.34 -0.38
CA LEU A 91 -36.50 19.22 0.53
C LEU A 91 -35.45 18.25 -0.03
N GLY A 92 -35.60 17.87 -1.30
CA GLY A 92 -34.67 16.92 -1.92
C GLY A 92 -33.26 17.48 -2.02
N LYS A 93 -33.09 18.75 -2.37
CA LYS A 93 -31.81 19.43 -2.41
C LYS A 93 -31.18 19.53 -1.02
N LEU A 94 -31.95 19.84 0.01
CA LEU A 94 -31.49 19.86 1.40
C LEU A 94 -31.02 18.48 1.84
N TYR A 95 -31.73 17.41 1.47
CA TYR A 95 -31.25 16.05 1.77
C TYR A 95 -29.93 15.69 1.06
N ILE A 96 -29.71 16.16 -0.18
CA ILE A 96 -28.43 16.00 -0.86
C ILE A 96 -27.32 16.74 -0.10
N GLU A 97 -27.54 17.98 0.31
CA GLU A 97 -26.58 18.81 1.08
C GLU A 97 -26.22 18.14 2.42
N LEU A 98 -27.21 17.56 3.09
CA LEU A 98 -27.02 16.80 4.33
C LEU A 98 -26.49 15.36 4.11
N LYS A 99 -26.20 14.97 2.86
CA LYS A 99 -25.77 13.61 2.47
C LYS A 99 -26.76 12.49 2.83
N LEU A 100 -28.03 12.86 2.99
CA LEU A 100 -29.15 11.94 3.23
C LEU A 100 -29.72 11.46 1.89
N TYR A 101 -28.88 10.73 1.14
CA TYR A 101 -29.16 10.38 -0.25
C TYR A 101 -30.34 9.41 -0.43
N LYS A 102 -30.64 8.57 0.57
CA LYS A 102 -31.81 7.69 0.54
C LYS A 102 -33.10 8.48 0.60
N GLU A 103 -33.17 9.42 1.54
CA GLU A 103 -34.29 10.32 1.74
C GLU A 103 -34.46 11.25 0.51
N GLY A 104 -33.34 11.74 -0.04
CA GLY A 104 -33.35 12.54 -1.27
C GLY A 104 -33.91 11.74 -2.46
N LEU A 105 -33.48 10.48 -2.62
CA LEU A 105 -33.98 9.59 -3.67
C LEU A 105 -35.50 9.37 -3.56
N GLU A 106 -36.00 9.12 -2.34
CA GLU A 106 -37.43 8.96 -2.10
C GLU A 106 -38.22 10.20 -2.49
N ILE A 107 -37.74 11.39 -2.12
CA ILE A 107 -38.40 12.67 -2.43
C ILE A 107 -38.43 12.94 -3.93
N PHE A 108 -37.31 12.79 -4.65
CA PHE A 108 -37.30 13.01 -6.10
C PHE A 108 -38.09 11.95 -6.87
N THR A 109 -38.11 10.70 -6.39
CA THR A 109 -38.99 9.68 -7.00
C THR A 109 -40.46 10.06 -6.83
N LYS A 110 -40.86 10.46 -5.62
CA LYS A 110 -42.20 10.93 -5.33
C LYS A 110 -42.56 12.20 -6.13
N ALA A 111 -41.62 13.14 -6.28
CA ALA A 111 -41.83 14.35 -7.08
C ALA A 111 -42.18 14.01 -8.54
N ILE A 112 -41.47 13.03 -9.13
CA ILE A 112 -41.74 12.56 -10.50
C ILE A 112 -43.15 11.95 -10.62
N GLU A 113 -43.59 11.18 -9.60
CA GLU A 113 -44.89 10.52 -9.58
C GLU A 113 -46.07 11.49 -9.33
N ASP A 114 -45.93 12.36 -8.31
CA ASP A 114 -47.04 13.18 -7.81
C ASP A 114 -47.27 14.43 -8.65
N THR A 115 -46.20 15.03 -9.23
CA THR A 115 -46.39 16.29 -9.99
C THR A 115 -46.88 16.08 -11.41
N ASN A 116 -46.83 14.86 -11.95
CA ASN A 116 -47.15 14.55 -13.36
C ASN A 116 -46.42 15.45 -14.38
N LYS A 117 -45.39 16.17 -13.95
CA LYS A 117 -44.61 17.07 -14.79
C LYS A 117 -43.29 16.43 -15.15
N LEU A 118 -42.99 16.44 -16.43
CA LEU A 118 -41.72 15.96 -16.97
C LEU A 118 -40.63 17.01 -16.74
N ASN A 119 -40.14 17.11 -15.47
CA ASN A 119 -39.07 18.04 -15.09
C ASN A 119 -37.73 17.33 -15.04
N TYR A 120 -36.83 17.70 -15.97
CA TYR A 120 -35.48 17.09 -16.05
C TYR A 120 -34.64 17.28 -14.78
N VAL A 121 -34.90 18.36 -14.00
CA VAL A 121 -34.18 18.66 -12.76
C VAL A 121 -34.40 17.58 -11.69
N PHE A 122 -35.60 17.00 -11.64
CA PHE A 122 -35.87 15.88 -10.74
C PHE A 122 -35.09 14.63 -11.11
N TYR A 123 -35.00 14.34 -12.41
CA TYR A 123 -34.17 13.21 -12.89
C TYR A 123 -32.68 13.47 -12.68
N LEU A 124 -32.19 14.72 -12.83
CA LEU A 124 -30.80 15.08 -12.50
C LEU A 124 -30.51 14.78 -11.02
N ASN A 125 -31.33 15.32 -10.11
CA ASN A 125 -31.08 15.15 -8.67
C ASN A 125 -31.34 13.73 -8.18
N LYS A 126 -32.31 13.02 -8.76
CA LYS A 126 -32.52 11.59 -8.54
C LYS A 126 -31.25 10.81 -8.90
N GLY A 127 -30.69 11.03 -10.10
CA GLY A 127 -29.45 10.40 -10.54
C GLY A 127 -28.26 10.74 -9.65
N ILE A 128 -28.17 11.97 -9.12
CA ILE A 128 -27.14 12.35 -8.13
C ILE A 128 -27.30 11.53 -6.83
N CYS A 129 -28.51 11.33 -6.34
CA CYS A 129 -28.76 10.49 -5.17
C CYS A 129 -28.38 9.02 -5.44
N GLU A 130 -28.78 8.46 -6.58
CA GLU A 130 -28.46 7.10 -7.01
C GLU A 130 -26.96 6.90 -7.13
N PHE A 131 -26.23 7.84 -7.73
CA PHE A 131 -24.77 7.84 -7.83
C PHE A 131 -24.10 7.76 -6.46
N ASN A 132 -24.51 8.61 -5.52
CA ASN A 132 -23.92 8.62 -4.17
C ASN A 132 -24.28 7.37 -3.36
N LEU A 133 -25.37 6.70 -3.68
CA LEU A 133 -25.74 5.37 -3.16
C LEU A 133 -25.01 4.22 -3.89
N ARG A 134 -24.09 4.52 -4.81
CA ARG A 134 -23.34 3.59 -5.67
C ARG A 134 -24.22 2.77 -6.63
N LYS A 135 -25.42 3.24 -6.93
CA LYS A 135 -26.35 2.70 -7.93
C LYS A 135 -26.05 3.36 -9.29
N TYR A 136 -24.90 3.01 -9.87
CA TYR A 136 -24.38 3.73 -11.03
C TYR A 136 -25.19 3.49 -12.31
N GLU A 137 -25.69 2.30 -12.53
CA GLU A 137 -26.55 1.96 -13.67
C GLU A 137 -27.87 2.73 -13.60
N GLU A 138 -28.53 2.73 -12.44
CA GLU A 138 -29.76 3.47 -12.22
C GLU A 138 -29.55 4.97 -12.38
N SER A 139 -28.42 5.50 -11.92
CA SER A 139 -28.09 6.93 -12.09
C SER A 139 -27.97 7.31 -13.57
N ILE A 140 -27.34 6.45 -14.39
CA ILE A 140 -27.24 6.66 -15.85
C ILE A 140 -28.64 6.66 -16.49
N GLU A 141 -29.53 5.77 -16.05
CA GLU A 141 -30.91 5.73 -16.54
C GLU A 141 -31.66 7.02 -16.20
N SER A 142 -31.53 7.52 -14.98
CA SER A 142 -32.10 8.78 -14.54
C SER A 142 -31.56 9.95 -15.36
N PHE A 143 -30.23 10.03 -15.57
CA PHE A 143 -29.63 11.07 -16.41
C PHE A 143 -30.10 10.97 -17.89
N ASN A 144 -30.28 9.76 -18.44
CA ASN A 144 -30.84 9.58 -19.77
C ASN A 144 -32.25 10.11 -19.88
N LYS A 145 -33.12 9.88 -18.88
CA LYS A 145 -34.47 10.46 -18.82
C LYS A 145 -34.42 11.98 -18.73
N GLY A 146 -33.49 12.53 -17.94
CA GLY A 146 -33.25 13.97 -17.90
C GLY A 146 -32.84 14.54 -19.26
N LEU A 147 -31.89 13.89 -19.95
CA LEU A 147 -31.42 14.30 -21.29
C LEU A 147 -32.48 14.16 -22.37
N PHE A 148 -33.38 13.19 -22.25
CA PHE A 148 -34.54 13.10 -23.15
C PHE A 148 -35.44 14.33 -23.03
N LEU A 149 -35.57 14.92 -21.84
CA LEU A 149 -36.37 16.11 -21.58
C LEU A 149 -35.60 17.41 -21.89
N ASN A 150 -34.32 17.46 -21.60
CA ASN A 150 -33.47 18.62 -21.84
C ASN A 150 -32.08 18.22 -22.30
N GLN A 151 -31.86 18.20 -23.62
CA GLN A 151 -30.56 17.86 -24.21
C GLN A 151 -29.53 19.00 -24.07
N LYS A 152 -29.88 20.16 -23.54
CA LYS A 152 -28.98 21.32 -23.41
C LYS A 152 -28.40 21.49 -22.01
N ASP A 153 -28.70 20.59 -21.08
CA ASP A 153 -28.21 20.66 -19.72
C ASP A 153 -26.86 19.94 -19.60
N ILE A 154 -25.81 20.70 -19.32
CA ILE A 154 -24.42 20.22 -19.24
C ILE A 154 -24.22 19.35 -18.03
N ASP A 155 -24.91 19.62 -16.92
CA ASP A 155 -24.74 18.86 -15.66
C ASP A 155 -25.24 17.41 -15.82
N LEU A 156 -26.23 17.17 -16.67
CA LEU A 156 -26.67 15.83 -17.04
C LEU A 156 -25.56 15.03 -17.75
N TYR A 157 -24.90 15.65 -18.75
CA TYR A 157 -23.77 14.99 -19.42
C TYR A 157 -22.60 14.76 -18.47
N LEU A 158 -22.28 15.74 -17.63
CA LEU A 158 -21.20 15.65 -16.65
C LEU A 158 -21.44 14.49 -15.69
N ASN A 159 -22.59 14.45 -15.02
CA ASN A 159 -22.89 13.44 -14.01
C ASN A 159 -23.07 12.04 -14.62
N LYS A 160 -23.67 11.93 -15.83
CA LYS A 160 -23.73 10.67 -16.58
C LYS A 160 -22.35 10.14 -16.91
N GLY A 161 -21.45 10.99 -17.43
CA GLY A 161 -20.08 10.61 -17.75
C GLY A 161 -19.29 10.17 -16.50
N VAL A 162 -19.48 10.84 -15.37
CA VAL A 162 -18.87 10.42 -14.08
C VAL A 162 -19.39 9.04 -13.65
N SER A 163 -20.69 8.77 -13.79
CA SER A 163 -21.26 7.45 -13.50
C SER A 163 -20.70 6.35 -14.40
N LEU A 164 -20.54 6.63 -15.70
CA LEU A 164 -19.91 5.74 -16.67
C LEU A 164 -18.44 5.43 -16.30
N ASN A 165 -17.68 6.43 -15.82
CA ASN A 165 -16.32 6.25 -15.33
C ASN A 165 -16.26 5.28 -14.13
N HIS A 166 -17.21 5.34 -13.20
CA HIS A 166 -17.29 4.42 -12.07
C HIS A 166 -17.58 2.96 -12.51
N LEU A 167 -18.34 2.80 -13.58
CA LEU A 167 -18.57 1.49 -14.23
C LEU A 167 -17.41 1.05 -15.13
N LYS A 168 -16.31 1.79 -15.19
CA LYS A 168 -15.16 1.55 -16.07
C LYS A 168 -15.49 1.62 -17.58
N ARG A 169 -16.61 2.25 -17.94
CA ARG A 169 -17.04 2.50 -19.31
C ARG A 169 -16.42 3.82 -19.80
N TYR A 170 -15.10 3.84 -19.86
CA TYR A 170 -14.34 5.08 -20.05
C TYR A 170 -14.55 5.72 -21.43
N ASP A 171 -14.74 4.94 -22.50
CA ASP A 171 -14.97 5.47 -23.84
C ASP A 171 -16.34 6.13 -23.93
N ASP A 172 -17.36 5.50 -23.37
CA ASP A 172 -18.71 6.08 -23.31
C ASP A 172 -18.72 7.36 -22.46
N ALA A 173 -17.93 7.41 -21.38
CA ALA A 173 -17.79 8.60 -20.56
C ALA A 173 -17.15 9.76 -21.36
N ILE A 174 -16.06 9.48 -22.08
CA ILE A 174 -15.39 10.48 -22.93
C ILE A 174 -16.35 11.02 -24.00
N GLU A 175 -17.11 10.15 -24.66
CA GLU A 175 -18.11 10.57 -25.64
C GLU A 175 -19.18 11.47 -24.98
N CYS A 176 -19.68 11.06 -23.83
CA CYS A 176 -20.66 11.81 -23.06
C CYS A 176 -20.16 13.21 -22.69
N PHE A 177 -18.92 13.35 -22.19
CA PHE A 177 -18.32 14.64 -21.87
C PHE A 177 -18.11 15.49 -23.14
N LYS A 178 -17.71 14.88 -24.26
CA LYS A 178 -17.58 15.58 -25.54
C LYS A 178 -18.92 16.14 -26.04
N LEU A 179 -20.02 15.42 -25.87
CA LEU A 179 -21.35 15.95 -26.16
C LEU A 179 -21.68 17.18 -25.29
N GLY A 180 -21.29 17.17 -24.01
CA GLY A 180 -21.36 18.34 -23.15
C GLY A 180 -20.55 19.54 -23.69
N LEU A 181 -19.33 19.28 -24.20
CA LEU A 181 -18.47 20.30 -24.79
C LEU A 181 -19.00 20.89 -26.09
N LEU A 182 -19.86 20.17 -26.83
CA LEU A 182 -20.56 20.75 -27.97
C LEU A 182 -21.53 21.86 -27.56
N LEU A 183 -22.04 21.80 -26.32
CA LEU A 183 -22.93 22.83 -25.77
C LEU A 183 -22.16 24.00 -25.16
N LYS A 184 -21.01 23.71 -24.55
CA LYS A 184 -20.12 24.69 -23.92
C LYS A 184 -18.67 24.25 -24.08
N ASN A 185 -18.02 24.79 -25.09
CA ASN A 185 -16.67 24.38 -25.54
C ASN A 185 -15.53 24.88 -24.64
N ASP A 186 -15.82 25.67 -23.61
CA ASP A 186 -14.89 26.27 -22.66
C ASP A 186 -15.11 25.76 -21.21
N ASP A 187 -15.75 24.61 -21.06
CA ASP A 187 -16.01 24.06 -19.72
C ASP A 187 -14.84 23.23 -19.18
N GLY A 188 -14.04 23.82 -18.30
CA GLY A 188 -12.88 23.19 -17.69
C GLY A 188 -13.19 21.91 -16.90
N SER A 189 -14.41 21.78 -16.34
CA SER A 189 -14.81 20.57 -15.61
C SER A 189 -15.00 19.37 -16.54
N LEU A 190 -15.58 19.59 -17.73
CA LEU A 190 -15.71 18.54 -18.75
C LEU A 190 -14.32 18.07 -19.25
N PHE A 191 -13.42 19.03 -19.56
CA PHE A 191 -12.05 18.69 -19.94
C PHE A 191 -11.32 17.92 -18.85
N ASN A 192 -11.43 18.35 -17.59
CA ASN A 192 -10.84 17.61 -16.45
C ASN A 192 -11.37 16.17 -16.38
N ASN A 193 -12.67 15.96 -16.53
CA ASN A 193 -13.25 14.62 -16.47
C ASN A 193 -12.89 13.73 -17.68
N ILE A 194 -12.69 14.29 -18.86
CA ILE A 194 -12.10 13.58 -19.99
C ILE A 194 -10.67 13.14 -19.65
N GLY A 195 -9.87 14.03 -19.07
CA GLY A 195 -8.53 13.72 -18.57
C GLY A 195 -8.53 12.57 -17.57
N VAL A 196 -9.45 12.58 -16.60
CA VAL A 196 -9.65 11.49 -15.62
C VAL A 196 -9.98 10.17 -16.34
N SER A 197 -10.84 10.20 -17.36
CA SER A 197 -11.19 8.99 -18.13
C SER A 197 -9.97 8.40 -18.84
N TYR A 198 -9.15 9.25 -19.49
CA TYR A 198 -7.91 8.81 -20.12
C TYR A 198 -6.89 8.29 -19.11
N TYR A 199 -6.75 8.93 -17.94
CA TYR A 199 -5.89 8.43 -16.86
C TYR A 199 -6.30 7.02 -16.42
N ARG A 200 -7.60 6.79 -16.20
CA ARG A 200 -8.13 5.47 -15.82
C ARG A 200 -7.94 4.41 -16.92
N LYS A 201 -7.89 4.81 -18.18
CA LYS A 201 -7.46 3.97 -19.32
C LYS A 201 -5.95 3.77 -19.37
N LYS A 202 -5.17 4.35 -18.45
CA LYS A 202 -3.70 4.37 -18.44
C LYS A 202 -3.06 5.08 -19.64
N ASN A 203 -3.83 5.93 -20.33
CA ASN A 203 -3.30 6.81 -21.37
C ASN A 203 -2.95 8.16 -20.74
N TYR A 204 -1.79 8.18 -20.10
CA TYR A 204 -1.37 9.32 -19.26
C TYR A 204 -1.02 10.56 -20.10
N GLU A 205 -0.48 10.39 -21.30
CA GLU A 205 -0.17 11.48 -22.22
C GLU A 205 -1.45 12.24 -22.61
N LYS A 206 -2.46 11.51 -23.11
CA LYS A 206 -3.75 12.15 -23.44
C LYS A 206 -4.44 12.76 -22.24
N SER A 207 -4.30 12.14 -21.06
CA SER A 207 -4.86 12.74 -19.85
C SER A 207 -4.24 14.12 -19.55
N ILE A 208 -2.94 14.27 -19.76
CA ILE A 208 -2.21 15.53 -19.57
C ILE A 208 -2.72 16.59 -20.56
N GLU A 209 -2.89 16.24 -21.84
CA GLU A 209 -3.42 17.17 -22.85
C GLU A 209 -4.79 17.75 -22.42
N PHE A 210 -5.69 16.89 -21.94
CA PHE A 210 -7.02 17.32 -21.50
C PHE A 210 -6.98 18.10 -20.19
N TYR A 211 -6.06 17.80 -19.27
CA TYR A 211 -5.86 18.64 -18.09
C TYR A 211 -5.30 20.01 -18.44
N ASP A 212 -4.44 20.13 -19.47
CA ASP A 212 -3.96 21.42 -19.93
C ASP A 212 -5.08 22.30 -20.47
N GLU A 213 -6.03 21.73 -21.23
CA GLU A 213 -7.24 22.45 -21.62
C GLU A 213 -8.10 22.84 -20.42
N ALA A 214 -8.25 21.93 -19.44
CA ALA A 214 -8.99 22.24 -18.21
C ALA A 214 -8.36 23.41 -17.44
N ILE A 215 -7.04 23.44 -17.30
CA ILE A 215 -6.28 24.53 -16.65
C ILE A 215 -6.45 25.84 -17.43
N ARG A 216 -6.44 25.79 -18.75
CA ARG A 216 -6.60 26.97 -19.60
C ARG A 216 -7.98 27.63 -19.41
N TYR A 217 -9.05 26.84 -19.33
CA TYR A 217 -10.39 27.35 -19.17
C TYR A 217 -10.82 27.59 -17.71
N SER A 218 -10.17 26.91 -16.75
CA SER A 218 -10.43 27.09 -15.32
C SER A 218 -9.12 27.26 -14.53
N PRO A 219 -8.38 28.37 -14.71
CA PRO A 219 -7.05 28.56 -14.15
C PRO A 219 -7.05 28.72 -12.61
N LYS A 220 -8.20 28.94 -12.00
CA LYS A 220 -8.36 29.03 -10.54
C LYS A 220 -8.82 27.73 -9.89
N ASP A 221 -9.03 26.67 -10.68
CA ASP A 221 -9.37 25.35 -10.16
C ASP A 221 -8.06 24.55 -9.93
N PRO A 222 -7.72 24.17 -8.69
CA PRO A 222 -6.49 23.42 -8.41
C PRO A 222 -6.57 21.94 -8.86
N LEU A 223 -7.78 21.39 -9.07
CA LEU A 223 -7.97 19.96 -9.33
C LEU A 223 -7.34 19.49 -10.64
N PRO A 224 -7.47 20.19 -11.78
CA PRO A 224 -6.80 19.78 -13.02
C PRO A 224 -5.28 19.75 -12.89
N LEU A 225 -4.67 20.70 -12.16
CA LEU A 225 -3.24 20.72 -11.87
C LEU A 225 -2.83 19.51 -11.03
N ASN A 226 -3.58 19.22 -9.95
CA ASN A 226 -3.36 18.03 -9.14
C ASN A 226 -3.44 16.75 -9.99
N ASN A 227 -4.47 16.59 -10.81
CA ASN A 227 -4.67 15.41 -11.64
C ASN A 227 -3.61 15.28 -12.75
N LYS A 228 -3.16 16.39 -13.34
CA LYS A 228 -2.01 16.42 -14.25
C LYS A 228 -0.75 15.94 -13.54
N GLY A 229 -0.48 16.41 -12.32
CA GLY A 229 0.63 15.95 -11.49
C GLY A 229 0.60 14.44 -11.26
N VAL A 230 -0.57 13.87 -10.98
CA VAL A 230 -0.74 12.41 -10.82
C VAL A 230 -0.43 11.65 -12.10
N SER A 231 -0.83 12.16 -13.26
CA SER A 231 -0.49 11.56 -14.57
C SER A 231 1.00 11.61 -14.85
N LEU A 232 1.64 12.75 -14.61
CA LEU A 232 3.09 12.93 -14.74
C LEU A 232 3.89 12.00 -13.81
N LYS A 233 3.41 11.83 -12.57
CA LYS A 233 3.98 10.88 -11.61
C LYS A 233 3.90 9.44 -12.15
N SER A 234 2.78 9.05 -12.76
CA SER A 234 2.61 7.72 -13.37
C SER A 234 3.55 7.48 -14.55
N LEU A 235 3.95 8.55 -15.26
CA LEU A 235 5.00 8.55 -16.29
C LEU A 235 6.42 8.68 -15.73
N LYS A 236 6.61 8.65 -14.40
CA LYS A 236 7.89 8.87 -13.70
C LYS A 236 8.50 10.26 -13.95
N ARG A 237 7.74 11.23 -14.43
CA ARG A 237 8.15 12.65 -14.63
C ARG A 237 7.99 13.41 -13.32
N TYR A 238 8.71 12.99 -12.28
CA TYR A 238 8.49 13.42 -10.89
C TYR A 238 8.69 14.91 -10.66
N LYS A 239 9.71 15.53 -11.27
CA LYS A 239 9.98 16.98 -11.13
C LYS A 239 8.80 17.82 -11.66
N GLU A 240 8.24 17.43 -12.79
CA GLU A 240 7.10 18.12 -13.39
C GLU A 240 5.81 17.88 -12.58
N ALA A 241 5.64 16.67 -12.03
CA ALA A 241 4.55 16.38 -11.11
C ALA A 241 4.58 17.27 -9.87
N LEU A 242 5.75 17.41 -9.22
CA LEU A 242 5.94 18.29 -8.06
C LEU A 242 5.62 19.75 -8.39
N ASN A 243 6.01 20.24 -9.59
CA ASN A 243 5.65 21.60 -10.03
C ASN A 243 4.13 21.76 -10.16
N CYS A 244 3.42 20.76 -10.69
CA CYS A 244 1.96 20.79 -10.79
C CYS A 244 1.30 20.81 -9.41
N PHE A 245 1.76 19.97 -8.46
CA PHE A 245 1.24 19.97 -7.09
C PHE A 245 1.51 21.29 -6.37
N ASN A 246 2.70 21.89 -6.54
CA ASN A 246 3.00 23.19 -5.95
C ASN A 246 2.05 24.27 -6.49
N LYS A 247 1.83 24.33 -7.81
CA LYS A 247 0.86 25.28 -8.38
C LYS A 247 -0.58 25.03 -7.90
N ALA A 248 -0.98 23.79 -7.71
CA ALA A 248 -2.29 23.47 -7.14
C ALA A 248 -2.41 23.97 -5.68
N ILE A 249 -1.35 23.83 -4.89
CA ILE A 249 -1.24 24.33 -3.51
C ILE A 249 -1.22 25.87 -3.49
N ASP A 250 -0.55 26.52 -4.43
CA ASP A 250 -0.54 27.98 -4.55
C ASP A 250 -1.95 28.55 -4.80
N ILE A 251 -2.79 27.82 -5.54
CA ILE A 251 -4.19 28.18 -5.80
C ILE A 251 -5.06 27.89 -4.58
N ASP A 252 -4.94 26.72 -3.98
CA ASP A 252 -5.66 26.32 -2.77
C ASP A 252 -4.73 25.66 -1.76
N PRO A 253 -4.19 26.43 -0.77
CA PRO A 253 -3.35 25.90 0.27
C PRO A 253 -4.04 24.92 1.24
N ASN A 254 -5.37 24.84 1.20
CA ASN A 254 -6.17 23.98 2.07
C ASN A 254 -6.62 22.69 1.38
N LEU A 255 -5.96 22.28 0.29
CA LEU A 255 -6.28 21.06 -0.47
C LEU A 255 -5.41 19.87 -0.01
N PRO A 256 -5.87 18.98 0.92
CA PRO A 256 -5.06 17.91 1.51
C PRO A 256 -4.51 16.94 0.46
N VAL A 257 -5.29 16.67 -0.60
CA VAL A 257 -4.93 15.70 -1.66
C VAL A 257 -3.67 16.13 -2.43
N SER A 258 -3.43 17.42 -2.59
CA SER A 258 -2.22 17.90 -3.29
C SER A 258 -0.95 17.65 -2.47
N TYR A 259 -0.99 17.88 -1.17
CA TYR A 259 0.10 17.52 -0.25
C TYR A 259 0.32 16.01 -0.20
N TYR A 260 -0.74 15.23 -0.10
CA TYR A 260 -0.67 13.77 -0.16
C TYR A 260 0.00 13.26 -1.45
N ASN A 261 -0.40 13.78 -2.62
CA ASN A 261 0.18 13.39 -3.90
C ASN A 261 1.63 13.82 -4.04
N LYS A 262 1.98 15.01 -3.51
CA LYS A 262 3.35 15.50 -3.43
C LYS A 262 4.21 14.60 -2.54
N GLY A 263 3.71 14.22 -1.35
CA GLY A 263 4.34 13.27 -0.44
C GLY A 263 4.60 11.91 -1.09
N ASN A 264 3.60 11.37 -1.81
CA ASN A 264 3.77 10.14 -2.58
C ASN A 264 4.84 10.26 -3.68
N THR A 265 4.95 11.43 -4.30
CA THR A 265 5.99 11.66 -5.31
C THR A 265 7.37 11.65 -4.68
N TYR A 266 7.56 12.33 -3.54
CA TYR A 266 8.81 12.28 -2.79
C TYR A 266 9.15 10.88 -2.31
N LYS A 267 8.16 10.10 -1.84
CA LYS A 267 8.36 8.68 -1.47
C LYS A 267 8.91 7.87 -2.65
N LEU A 268 8.37 8.06 -3.88
CA LEU A 268 8.87 7.37 -5.09
C LEU A 268 10.26 7.84 -5.54
N MET A 269 10.67 9.03 -5.12
CA MET A 269 12.02 9.57 -5.30
C MET A 269 12.97 9.20 -4.15
N GLU A 270 12.52 8.35 -3.21
CA GLU A 270 13.23 7.94 -2.00
C GLU A 270 13.62 9.12 -1.09
N ASN A 271 12.95 10.25 -1.25
CA ASN A 271 13.14 11.44 -0.42
C ASN A 271 12.16 11.41 0.77
N PHE A 272 12.47 10.57 1.75
CA PHE A 272 11.55 10.17 2.79
C PHE A 272 11.22 11.29 3.78
N ASP A 273 12.18 12.15 4.11
CA ASP A 273 11.93 13.29 5.03
C ASP A 273 10.93 14.28 4.44
N GLN A 274 11.09 14.61 3.15
CA GLN A 274 10.13 15.48 2.46
C GLN A 274 8.77 14.79 2.31
N ALA A 275 8.74 13.48 2.06
CA ALA A 275 7.49 12.73 2.02
C ALA A 275 6.73 12.81 3.35
N LEU A 276 7.43 12.63 4.49
CA LEU A 276 6.84 12.76 5.83
C LEU A 276 6.30 14.16 6.10
N ALA A 277 7.03 15.21 5.72
CA ALA A 277 6.59 16.60 5.88
C ALA A 277 5.28 16.87 5.11
N GLU A 278 5.18 16.41 3.87
CA GLU A 278 3.98 16.59 3.05
C GLU A 278 2.78 15.74 3.56
N PHE A 279 3.01 14.51 4.02
CA PHE A 279 1.95 13.71 4.65
C PHE A 279 1.45 14.36 5.94
N ASN A 280 2.35 14.91 6.77
CA ASN A 280 1.96 15.64 7.97
C ASN A 280 1.07 16.84 7.61
N LYS A 281 1.44 17.60 6.57
CA LYS A 281 0.63 18.75 6.12
C LYS A 281 -0.75 18.33 5.62
N SER A 282 -0.82 17.21 4.88
CA SER A 282 -2.10 16.63 4.46
C SER A 282 -2.98 16.25 5.66
N ILE A 283 -2.39 15.67 6.70
CA ILE A 283 -3.07 15.27 7.94
C ILE A 283 -3.51 16.50 8.77
N GLU A 284 -2.70 17.54 8.85
CA GLU A 284 -3.08 18.79 9.52
C GLU A 284 -4.33 19.42 8.89
N LEU A 285 -4.48 19.32 7.57
CA LEU A 285 -5.62 19.86 6.82
C LEU A 285 -6.85 18.94 6.87
N ASP A 286 -6.65 17.64 6.98
CA ASP A 286 -7.70 16.64 7.14
C ASP A 286 -7.23 15.51 8.07
N ASP A 287 -7.63 15.60 9.34
CA ASP A 287 -7.29 14.65 10.41
C ASP A 287 -7.90 13.24 10.19
N LYS A 288 -8.74 13.08 9.17
CA LYS A 288 -9.36 11.81 8.76
C LYS A 288 -8.83 11.28 7.42
N TYR A 289 -7.77 11.88 6.90
CA TYR A 289 -7.21 11.49 5.61
C TYR A 289 -6.43 10.17 5.72
N LEU A 290 -7.15 9.06 5.75
CA LEU A 290 -6.66 7.70 5.96
C LEU A 290 -5.42 7.36 5.12
N ASN A 291 -5.43 7.75 3.83
CA ASN A 291 -4.32 7.44 2.93
C ASN A 291 -3.01 8.14 3.29
N ALA A 292 -3.07 9.33 3.91
CA ALA A 292 -1.87 10.03 4.37
C ALA A 292 -1.24 9.34 5.57
N TYR A 293 -2.05 8.92 6.56
CA TYR A 293 -1.56 8.12 7.69
C TYR A 293 -0.95 6.80 7.23
N PHE A 294 -1.63 6.08 6.33
CA PHE A 294 -1.13 4.80 5.83
C PHE A 294 0.22 4.95 5.13
N ASN A 295 0.35 5.91 4.19
CA ASN A 295 1.60 6.12 3.47
C ASN A 295 2.71 6.70 4.36
N LYS A 296 2.37 7.52 5.37
CA LYS A 296 3.31 7.95 6.42
C LYS A 296 3.84 6.73 7.19
N GLY A 297 2.96 5.82 7.62
CA GLY A 297 3.36 4.57 8.27
C GLY A 297 4.30 3.72 7.40
N LEU A 298 4.02 3.60 6.10
CA LEU A 298 4.91 2.88 5.17
C LEU A 298 6.31 3.52 5.08
N VAL A 299 6.39 4.86 5.01
CA VAL A 299 7.67 5.57 4.97
C VAL A 299 8.44 5.40 6.28
N LEU A 300 7.74 5.48 7.42
CA LEU A 300 8.34 5.26 8.74
C LEU A 300 8.91 3.84 8.88
N ASN A 301 8.24 2.82 8.33
CA ASN A 301 8.77 1.45 8.27
C ASN A 301 10.06 1.37 7.45
N ILE A 302 10.13 2.05 6.29
CA ILE A 302 11.35 2.09 5.46
C ILE A 302 12.51 2.73 6.24
N LEU A 303 12.22 3.76 7.04
CA LEU A 303 13.20 4.47 7.87
C LEU A 303 13.56 3.72 9.18
N GLY A 304 12.99 2.53 9.44
CA GLY A 304 13.22 1.78 10.67
C GLY A 304 12.50 2.35 11.91
N ARG A 305 11.61 3.35 11.74
CA ARG A 305 10.85 3.99 12.82
C ARG A 305 9.56 3.20 13.11
N TYR A 306 9.71 1.94 13.50
CA TYR A 306 8.61 0.97 13.57
C TYR A 306 7.52 1.31 14.58
N TYR A 307 7.86 1.89 15.74
CA TYR A 307 6.87 2.30 16.74
C TYR A 307 5.94 3.39 16.19
N GLU A 308 6.51 4.40 15.56
CA GLU A 308 5.72 5.47 14.96
C GLU A 308 4.90 4.97 13.76
N ALA A 309 5.41 3.99 13.01
CA ALA A 309 4.64 3.34 11.94
C ALA A 309 3.41 2.63 12.51
N ILE A 310 3.56 1.89 13.60
CA ILE A 310 2.46 1.20 14.31
C ILE A 310 1.39 2.21 14.73
N ASP A 311 1.76 3.34 15.35
CA ASP A 311 0.81 4.39 15.76
C ASP A 311 -0.01 4.90 14.56
N ASN A 312 0.64 5.13 13.41
CA ASN A 312 -0.05 5.59 12.20
C ASN A 312 -0.98 4.52 11.61
N PHE A 313 -0.61 3.23 11.68
CA PHE A 313 -1.51 2.14 11.27
C PHE A 313 -2.67 1.97 12.24
N ASP A 314 -2.48 2.23 13.54
CA ASP A 314 -3.57 2.22 14.52
C ASP A 314 -4.61 3.30 14.21
N ILE A 315 -4.18 4.52 13.88
CA ILE A 315 -5.09 5.57 13.42
C ILE A 315 -5.84 5.13 12.15
N CYS A 316 -5.16 4.48 11.20
CA CYS A 316 -5.84 3.93 10.01
C CYS A 316 -6.92 2.91 10.38
N ILE A 317 -6.68 2.07 11.38
CA ILE A 317 -7.61 1.05 11.88
C ILE A 317 -8.80 1.71 12.60
N GLU A 318 -8.56 2.76 13.37
CA GLU A 318 -9.61 3.55 14.03
C GLU A 318 -10.51 4.25 13.01
N LEU A 319 -9.92 4.85 11.97
CA LEU A 319 -10.65 5.49 10.89
C LEU A 319 -11.43 4.49 10.02
N ASN A 320 -10.87 3.30 9.82
CA ASN A 320 -11.49 2.22 9.05
C ASN A 320 -11.06 0.84 9.54
N ASN A 321 -11.85 0.25 10.43
CA ASN A 321 -11.59 -1.07 11.00
C ASN A 321 -11.68 -2.25 10.01
N LYS A 322 -12.03 -1.99 8.75
CA LYS A 322 -12.02 -2.97 7.65
C LYS A 322 -10.82 -2.83 6.72
N TYR A 323 -9.87 -1.96 7.03
CA TYR A 323 -8.71 -1.70 6.19
C TYR A 323 -7.62 -2.77 6.43
N SER A 324 -7.74 -3.93 5.77
CA SER A 324 -6.87 -5.10 5.96
C SER A 324 -5.39 -4.81 5.75
N GLN A 325 -5.03 -3.84 4.88
CA GLN A 325 -3.65 -3.44 4.62
C GLN A 325 -2.99 -2.78 5.83
N ALA A 326 -3.74 -2.03 6.65
CA ALA A 326 -3.21 -1.44 7.87
C ALA A 326 -2.84 -2.52 8.90
N TYR A 327 -3.69 -3.52 9.07
CA TYR A 327 -3.40 -4.67 9.94
C TYR A 327 -2.16 -5.45 9.46
N LEU A 328 -2.05 -5.71 8.15
CA LEU A 328 -0.87 -6.38 7.60
C LEU A 328 0.41 -5.60 7.93
N ASN A 329 0.45 -4.30 7.61
CA ASN A 329 1.65 -3.50 7.79
C ASN A 329 1.99 -3.25 9.27
N LYS A 330 0.97 -3.12 10.14
CA LYS A 330 1.16 -3.12 11.59
C LYS A 330 1.79 -4.44 12.05
N GLY A 331 1.29 -5.58 11.56
CA GLY A 331 1.84 -6.89 11.86
C GLY A 331 3.31 -7.03 11.43
N ILE A 332 3.66 -6.55 10.23
CA ILE A 332 5.05 -6.54 9.74
C ILE A 332 5.94 -5.70 10.67
N SER A 333 5.50 -4.50 11.05
CA SER A 333 6.26 -3.64 11.98
C SER A 333 6.46 -4.32 13.34
N LEU A 334 5.44 -4.97 13.88
CA LEU A 334 5.49 -5.72 15.14
C LEU A 334 6.45 -6.92 15.08
N ASP A 335 6.46 -7.66 13.96
CA ASP A 335 7.38 -8.80 13.78
C ASP A 335 8.83 -8.36 13.78
N ILE A 336 9.15 -7.24 13.09
CA ILE A 336 10.51 -6.69 13.03
C ILE A 336 11.03 -6.30 14.42
N ILE A 337 10.18 -5.74 15.29
CA ILE A 337 10.53 -5.39 16.66
C ILE A 337 10.37 -6.58 17.65
N ASN A 338 10.33 -7.82 17.12
CA ASN A 338 10.21 -9.07 17.89
C ASN A 338 8.91 -9.27 18.69
N ARG A 339 7.85 -8.47 18.47
CA ARG A 339 6.51 -8.64 19.06
C ARG A 339 5.68 -9.64 18.24
N ARG A 340 6.24 -10.84 17.99
CA ARG A 340 5.73 -11.82 17.02
C ARG A 340 4.32 -12.33 17.33
N LYS A 341 3.96 -12.51 18.60
CA LYS A 341 2.60 -12.94 18.99
C LYS A 341 1.56 -11.93 18.54
N GLU A 342 1.80 -10.66 18.82
CA GLU A 342 0.91 -9.57 18.42
C GLU A 342 0.88 -9.39 16.90
N ALA A 343 2.02 -9.58 16.21
CA ALA A 343 2.07 -9.59 14.75
C ALA A 343 1.12 -10.63 14.15
N ILE A 344 1.14 -11.87 14.67
CA ILE A 344 0.26 -12.95 14.23
C ILE A 344 -1.21 -12.58 14.44
N GLU A 345 -1.57 -11.95 15.56
CA GLU A 345 -2.94 -11.46 15.79
C GLU A 345 -3.39 -10.46 14.71
N GLN A 346 -2.48 -9.52 14.31
CA GLN A 346 -2.79 -8.57 13.26
C GLN A 346 -2.94 -9.25 11.89
N PHE A 347 -2.07 -10.22 11.57
CA PHE A 347 -2.21 -11.01 10.35
C PHE A 347 -3.52 -11.81 10.32
N ASP A 348 -3.94 -12.37 11.44
CA ASP A 348 -5.21 -13.09 11.55
C ASP A 348 -6.43 -12.18 11.29
N ILE A 349 -6.39 -10.93 11.78
CA ILE A 349 -7.43 -9.95 11.48
C ILE A 349 -7.40 -9.59 9.99
N ALA A 350 -6.22 -9.34 9.41
CA ALA A 350 -6.08 -9.04 7.98
C ALA A 350 -6.66 -10.17 7.11
N ILE A 351 -6.37 -11.43 7.46
CA ILE A 351 -6.89 -12.65 6.82
C ILE A 351 -8.41 -12.76 6.97
N LYS A 352 -8.93 -12.51 8.16
CA LYS A 352 -10.39 -12.52 8.41
C LYS A 352 -11.12 -11.49 7.55
N LEU A 353 -10.53 -10.30 7.37
CA LEU A 353 -11.09 -9.24 6.52
C LEU A 353 -10.96 -9.56 5.03
N ASN A 354 -9.87 -10.21 4.62
CA ASN A 354 -9.61 -10.63 3.25
C ASN A 354 -9.03 -12.06 3.22
N PRO A 355 -9.86 -13.10 3.13
CA PRO A 355 -9.41 -14.50 3.12
C PRO A 355 -8.51 -14.90 1.94
N LYS A 356 -8.38 -14.03 0.93
CA LYS A 356 -7.47 -14.23 -0.22
C LYS A 356 -6.19 -13.39 -0.12
N TYR A 357 -5.89 -12.84 1.05
CA TYR A 357 -4.72 -11.98 1.23
C TYR A 357 -3.44 -12.82 1.40
N SER A 358 -2.88 -13.26 0.29
CA SER A 358 -1.72 -14.14 0.21
C SER A 358 -0.53 -13.61 1.03
N GLU A 359 -0.26 -12.30 0.97
CA GLU A 359 0.84 -11.65 1.70
C GLU A 359 0.68 -11.75 3.23
N ALA A 360 -0.56 -11.72 3.75
CA ALA A 360 -0.81 -11.87 5.19
C ALA A 360 -0.50 -13.30 5.67
N TYR A 361 -0.86 -14.33 4.89
CA TYR A 361 -0.47 -15.70 5.19
C TYR A 361 1.04 -15.90 5.11
N LEU A 362 1.71 -15.31 4.10
CA LEU A 362 3.14 -15.41 3.94
C LEU A 362 3.87 -14.83 5.16
N ASN A 363 3.52 -13.61 5.58
CA ASN A 363 4.15 -12.96 6.74
C ASN A 363 3.81 -13.68 8.05
N LYS A 364 2.57 -14.18 8.23
CA LYS A 364 2.22 -15.03 9.36
C LYS A 364 3.10 -16.29 9.41
N GLY A 365 3.31 -16.94 8.26
CA GLY A 365 4.20 -18.09 8.14
C GLY A 365 5.66 -17.76 8.53
N ILE A 366 6.16 -16.59 8.14
CA ILE A 366 7.51 -16.11 8.51
C ILE A 366 7.59 -15.89 10.03
N SER A 367 6.61 -15.22 10.63
CA SER A 367 6.59 -15.02 12.10
C SER A 367 6.52 -16.34 12.85
N LEU A 368 5.74 -17.30 12.39
CA LEU A 368 5.67 -18.65 12.97
C LEU A 368 7.00 -19.40 12.83
N TYR A 369 7.65 -19.31 11.67
CA TYR A 369 8.98 -19.87 11.47
C TYR A 369 10.00 -19.29 12.47
N ASN A 370 10.00 -17.97 12.65
CA ASN A 370 10.87 -17.28 13.60
C ASN A 370 10.55 -17.63 15.08
N MET A 371 9.37 -18.19 15.35
CA MET A 371 8.98 -18.77 16.64
C MET A 371 9.21 -20.28 16.70
N GLU A 372 9.91 -20.87 15.73
CA GLU A 372 10.19 -22.30 15.60
C GLU A 372 8.95 -23.20 15.45
N LYS A 373 7.79 -22.60 15.11
CA LYS A 373 6.53 -23.30 14.87
C LYS A 373 6.42 -23.73 13.40
N TYR A 374 7.31 -24.63 13.00
CA TYR A 374 7.53 -24.96 11.60
C TYR A 374 6.33 -25.61 10.93
N GLU A 375 5.58 -26.47 11.65
CA GLU A 375 4.37 -27.13 11.11
C GLU A 375 3.27 -26.11 10.86
N GLU A 376 3.05 -25.16 11.81
CA GLU A 376 2.06 -24.11 11.64
C GLU A 376 2.45 -23.16 10.48
N ALA A 377 3.75 -22.87 10.32
CA ALA A 377 4.25 -22.06 9.21
C ALA A 377 3.98 -22.74 7.86
N ILE A 378 4.23 -24.05 7.73
CA ILE A 378 3.95 -24.84 6.52
C ILE A 378 2.48 -24.73 6.11
N ILE A 379 1.55 -24.84 7.07
CA ILE A 379 0.11 -24.69 6.78
C ILE A 379 -0.19 -23.35 6.11
N ASN A 380 0.43 -22.25 6.59
CA ASN A 380 0.24 -20.93 6.01
C ASN A 380 0.86 -20.82 4.62
N TYR A 381 2.05 -21.39 4.38
CA TYR A 381 2.66 -21.44 3.05
C TYR A 381 1.86 -22.29 2.08
N ASP A 382 1.26 -23.39 2.52
CA ASP A 382 0.35 -24.20 1.71
C ASP A 382 -0.89 -23.41 1.25
N ILE A 383 -1.41 -22.54 2.10
CA ILE A 383 -2.51 -21.64 1.72
C ILE A 383 -2.03 -20.63 0.66
N VAL A 384 -0.83 -20.04 0.82
CA VAL A 384 -0.24 -19.15 -0.20
C VAL A 384 -0.13 -19.87 -1.54
N ILE A 385 0.42 -21.08 -1.56
CA ILE A 385 0.57 -21.92 -2.77
C ILE A 385 -0.80 -22.24 -3.39
N LYS A 386 -1.80 -22.51 -2.58
CA LYS A 386 -3.18 -22.73 -3.07
C LYS A 386 -3.80 -21.50 -3.69
N LEU A 387 -3.50 -20.30 -3.17
CA LEU A 387 -3.98 -19.02 -3.69
C LEU A 387 -3.23 -18.61 -4.96
N ASP A 388 -1.93 -18.87 -4.99
CA ASP A 388 -1.02 -18.62 -6.11
C ASP A 388 0.00 -19.76 -6.24
N ASN A 389 -0.21 -20.66 -7.14
CA ASN A 389 0.67 -21.81 -7.39
C ASN A 389 2.02 -21.43 -8.03
N LYS A 390 2.22 -20.15 -8.35
CA LYS A 390 3.49 -19.61 -8.88
C LYS A 390 4.29 -18.85 -7.81
N ALA A 391 3.90 -18.90 -6.56
CA ALA A 391 4.58 -18.22 -5.46
C ALA A 391 5.88 -18.94 -5.07
N ALA A 392 6.97 -18.75 -5.83
CA ALA A 392 8.27 -19.38 -5.58
C ALA A 392 8.77 -19.16 -4.15
N THR A 393 8.57 -17.97 -3.59
CA THR A 393 8.93 -17.64 -2.21
C THR A 393 8.24 -18.55 -1.19
N ALA A 394 6.96 -18.90 -1.40
CA ALA A 394 6.23 -19.78 -0.48
C ALA A 394 6.77 -21.22 -0.51
N TYR A 395 7.11 -21.73 -1.69
CA TYR A 395 7.76 -23.04 -1.83
C TYR A 395 9.14 -23.04 -1.15
N ASN A 396 9.95 -22.00 -1.36
CA ASN A 396 11.24 -21.88 -0.69
C ASN A 396 11.09 -21.88 0.84
N ASN A 397 10.20 -21.04 1.37
CA ASN A 397 10.01 -20.94 2.82
C ASN A 397 9.43 -22.23 3.43
N LYS A 398 8.53 -22.91 2.72
CA LYS A 398 8.07 -24.26 3.09
C LYS A 398 9.23 -25.25 3.11
N GLY A 399 10.09 -25.22 2.09
CA GLY A 399 11.30 -26.03 2.02
C GLY A 399 12.23 -25.79 3.21
N ILE A 400 12.42 -24.52 3.63
CA ILE A 400 13.22 -24.17 4.82
C ILE A 400 12.61 -24.77 6.10
N CYS A 401 11.29 -24.69 6.28
CA CYS A 401 10.61 -25.33 7.42
C CYS A 401 10.78 -26.85 7.40
N LEU A 402 10.61 -27.49 6.25
CA LEU A 402 10.79 -28.95 6.08
C LEU A 402 12.24 -29.37 6.37
N PHE A 403 13.23 -28.55 5.99
CA PHE A 403 14.63 -28.77 6.33
C PHE A 403 14.83 -28.74 7.85
N LYS A 404 14.28 -27.76 8.56
CA LYS A 404 14.33 -27.66 10.02
C LYS A 404 13.68 -28.88 10.71
N LEU A 405 12.61 -29.41 10.12
CA LEU A 405 11.94 -30.64 10.56
C LEU A 405 12.66 -31.92 10.10
N LYS A 406 13.86 -31.81 9.50
CA LYS A 406 14.67 -32.94 8.97
C LYS A 406 13.98 -33.74 7.85
N LYS A 407 12.94 -33.19 7.23
CA LYS A 407 12.23 -33.77 6.08
C LYS A 407 12.93 -33.35 4.78
N TYR A 408 14.18 -33.77 4.62
CA TYR A 408 15.07 -33.26 3.58
C TYR A 408 14.61 -33.58 2.15
N LYS A 409 13.97 -34.74 1.92
CA LYS A 409 13.45 -35.08 0.58
C LYS A 409 12.33 -34.14 0.15
N ASP A 410 11.38 -33.89 1.06
CA ASP A 410 10.26 -33.01 0.81
C ASP A 410 10.75 -31.55 0.65
N ALA A 411 11.80 -31.14 1.40
CA ALA A 411 12.44 -29.85 1.23
C ALA A 411 13.02 -29.68 -0.17
N ILE A 412 13.79 -30.68 -0.67
CA ILE A 412 14.40 -30.67 -2.00
C ILE A 412 13.32 -30.56 -3.08
N GLU A 413 12.19 -31.26 -2.96
CA GLU A 413 11.07 -31.18 -3.88
C GLU A 413 10.51 -29.74 -3.96
N ASN A 414 10.26 -29.13 -2.81
CA ASN A 414 9.77 -27.75 -2.76
C ASN A 414 10.79 -26.75 -3.32
N TYR A 415 12.08 -26.90 -3.04
CA TYR A 415 13.12 -26.07 -3.65
C TYR A 415 13.20 -26.28 -5.17
N THR A 416 12.98 -27.51 -5.65
CA THR A 416 12.97 -27.78 -7.10
C THR A 416 11.84 -27.03 -7.79
N ILE A 417 10.64 -27.05 -7.22
CA ILE A 417 9.50 -26.27 -7.74
C ILE A 417 9.82 -24.77 -7.72
N ALA A 418 10.42 -24.27 -6.64
CA ALA A 418 10.79 -22.86 -6.55
C ALA A 418 11.81 -22.46 -7.63
N GLN A 419 12.80 -23.31 -7.94
CA GLN A 419 13.77 -23.12 -9.03
C GLN A 419 13.11 -23.09 -10.42
N GLU A 420 12.14 -23.98 -10.66
CA GLU A 420 11.39 -24.03 -11.92
C GLU A 420 10.55 -22.78 -12.13
N LEU A 421 9.94 -22.26 -11.05
CA LEU A 421 9.11 -21.07 -11.10
C LEU A 421 9.93 -19.78 -11.24
N GLU A 422 11.08 -19.70 -10.58
CA GLU A 422 11.97 -18.54 -10.57
C GLU A 422 13.43 -18.98 -10.70
N PRO A 423 13.93 -19.23 -11.94
CA PRO A 423 15.29 -19.75 -12.17
C PRO A 423 16.42 -18.87 -11.65
N ASN A 424 16.18 -17.57 -11.41
CA ASN A 424 17.18 -16.64 -10.90
C ASN A 424 17.13 -16.46 -9.37
N TYR A 425 16.36 -17.27 -8.65
CA TYR A 425 16.23 -17.17 -7.19
C TYR A 425 17.41 -17.86 -6.50
N LEU A 426 18.50 -17.13 -6.31
CA LEU A 426 19.79 -17.62 -5.80
C LEU A 426 19.69 -18.42 -4.50
N ASP A 427 18.93 -17.92 -3.51
CA ASP A 427 18.84 -18.56 -2.18
C ASP A 427 18.29 -19.98 -2.24
N VAL A 428 17.46 -20.29 -3.23
CA VAL A 428 16.88 -21.62 -3.39
C VAL A 428 17.95 -22.64 -3.75
N TYR A 429 18.94 -22.25 -4.58
CA TYR A 429 20.07 -23.12 -4.93
C TYR A 429 20.95 -23.39 -3.72
N ILE A 430 21.21 -22.37 -2.89
CA ILE A 430 21.96 -22.52 -1.64
C ILE A 430 21.23 -23.44 -0.67
N ASN A 431 19.93 -23.25 -0.49
CA ASN A 431 19.10 -24.05 0.42
C ASN A 431 19.05 -25.52 -0.04
N LYS A 432 18.83 -25.76 -1.34
CA LYS A 432 18.79 -27.12 -1.93
C LYS A 432 20.17 -27.79 -1.84
N GLY A 433 21.26 -27.07 -2.16
CA GLY A 433 22.63 -27.55 -2.03
C GLY A 433 22.96 -27.92 -0.58
N THR A 434 22.51 -27.10 0.37
CA THR A 434 22.69 -27.38 1.81
C THR A 434 21.92 -28.64 2.23
N CYS A 435 20.72 -28.88 1.68
CA CYS A 435 19.99 -30.13 1.87
C CYS A 435 20.77 -31.34 1.35
N TYR A 436 21.29 -31.27 0.12
CA TYR A 436 22.08 -32.34 -0.47
C TYR A 436 23.34 -32.61 0.36
N LYS A 437 24.06 -31.58 0.82
CA LYS A 437 25.21 -31.71 1.70
C LYS A 437 24.85 -32.45 3.00
N THR A 438 23.71 -32.08 3.63
CA THR A 438 23.23 -32.74 4.86
C THR A 438 22.90 -34.24 4.64
N LEU A 439 22.45 -34.58 3.44
CA LEU A 439 22.21 -35.97 3.02
C LEU A 439 23.48 -36.70 2.57
N ASN A 440 24.66 -36.10 2.72
CA ASN A 440 25.96 -36.58 2.25
C ASN A 440 26.06 -36.78 0.73
N LYS A 441 25.20 -36.10 -0.04
CA LYS A 441 25.21 -36.04 -1.50
C LYS A 441 26.04 -34.85 -1.97
N ILE A 442 27.35 -34.93 -1.76
CA ILE A 442 28.25 -33.77 -1.85
C ILE A 442 28.35 -33.24 -3.28
N PHE A 443 28.37 -34.12 -4.30
CA PHE A 443 28.47 -33.69 -5.70
C PHE A 443 27.16 -33.02 -6.17
N ASP A 444 25.99 -33.51 -5.74
CA ASP A 444 24.70 -32.85 -6.02
C ASP A 444 24.67 -31.46 -5.35
N ALA A 445 25.24 -31.30 -4.17
CA ALA A 445 25.36 -30.01 -3.48
C ALA A 445 26.25 -29.05 -4.26
N ILE A 446 27.40 -29.49 -4.72
CA ILE A 446 28.36 -28.69 -5.51
C ILE A 446 27.70 -28.21 -6.80
N GLU A 447 26.96 -29.08 -7.49
CA GLU A 447 26.21 -28.70 -8.70
C GLU A 447 25.23 -27.54 -8.42
N GLN A 448 24.49 -27.59 -7.31
CA GLN A 448 23.58 -26.50 -6.97
C GLN A 448 24.32 -25.18 -6.72
N PHE A 449 25.45 -25.21 -6.02
CA PHE A 449 26.27 -24.02 -5.79
C PHE A 449 26.88 -23.49 -7.10
N ASP A 450 27.25 -24.36 -8.03
CA ASP A 450 27.72 -23.96 -9.36
C ASP A 450 26.62 -23.27 -10.16
N ARG A 451 25.37 -23.79 -10.12
CA ARG A 451 24.22 -23.11 -10.72
C ARG A 451 23.99 -21.72 -10.15
N ALA A 452 24.13 -21.53 -8.84
CA ALA A 452 24.04 -20.21 -8.25
C ALA A 452 25.13 -19.26 -8.78
N LEU A 453 26.36 -19.77 -8.99
CA LEU A 453 27.48 -19.01 -9.54
C LEU A 453 27.35 -18.71 -11.04
N GLU A 454 26.70 -19.59 -11.82
CA GLU A 454 26.34 -19.32 -13.22
C GLU A 454 25.38 -18.14 -13.34
N ILE A 455 24.45 -17.98 -12.36
CA ILE A 455 23.50 -16.87 -12.32
C ILE A 455 24.19 -15.58 -11.82
N LYS A 456 25.04 -15.68 -10.81
CA LYS A 456 25.74 -14.55 -10.19
C LYS A 456 27.16 -14.96 -9.81
N GLU A 457 28.14 -14.58 -10.64
CA GLU A 457 29.54 -14.96 -10.49
C GLU A 457 30.17 -14.44 -9.18
N ASP A 458 29.75 -13.27 -8.68
CA ASP A 458 30.28 -12.65 -7.47
C ASP A 458 29.52 -13.02 -6.17
N TYR A 459 28.79 -14.17 -6.16
CA TYR A 459 27.97 -14.57 -5.02
C TYR A 459 28.80 -15.28 -3.93
N ALA A 460 29.35 -14.52 -3.00
CA ALA A 460 30.23 -15.00 -1.91
C ALA A 460 29.66 -16.19 -1.13
N LEU A 461 28.34 -16.19 -0.84
CA LEU A 461 27.66 -17.27 -0.12
C LEU A 461 27.72 -18.62 -0.87
N ALA A 462 27.67 -18.61 -2.19
CA ALA A 462 27.79 -19.84 -2.99
C ALA A 462 29.21 -20.41 -2.93
N TYR A 463 30.24 -19.57 -3.07
CA TYR A 463 31.64 -19.99 -2.89
C TYR A 463 31.88 -20.57 -1.49
N TYR A 464 31.40 -19.91 -0.45
CA TYR A 464 31.49 -20.38 0.92
C TYR A 464 30.84 -21.76 1.10
N ASN A 465 29.62 -21.97 0.67
CA ASN A 465 28.93 -23.25 0.80
C ASN A 465 29.56 -24.36 -0.05
N LYS A 466 30.06 -24.03 -1.24
CA LYS A 466 30.85 -24.95 -2.09
C LYS A 466 32.15 -25.33 -1.43
N GLY A 467 32.85 -24.38 -0.78
CA GLY A 467 34.03 -24.64 0.04
C GLY A 467 33.76 -25.60 1.20
N LEU A 468 32.64 -25.39 1.91
CA LEU A 468 32.20 -26.32 2.96
C LEU A 468 31.89 -27.73 2.41
N ALA A 469 31.36 -27.84 1.21
CA ALA A 469 31.11 -29.13 0.55
C ALA A 469 32.42 -29.86 0.24
N TYR A 470 33.41 -29.18 -0.35
CA TYR A 470 34.74 -29.77 -0.59
C TYR A 470 35.44 -30.15 0.70
N LYS A 471 35.36 -29.35 1.76
CA LYS A 471 35.92 -29.68 3.08
C LYS A 471 35.38 -31.02 3.60
N THR A 472 34.13 -31.39 3.33
CA THR A 472 33.54 -32.67 3.78
C THR A 472 34.09 -33.88 3.04
N LEU A 473 34.62 -33.73 1.81
CA LEU A 473 35.22 -34.81 1.05
C LEU A 473 36.56 -35.27 1.56
N LYS A 474 37.20 -34.45 2.40
CA LYS A 474 38.54 -34.67 2.96
C LYS A 474 39.61 -34.94 1.88
N GLY A 475 40.88 -35.08 2.29
CA GLY A 475 42.01 -35.22 1.40
C GLY A 475 42.57 -33.88 0.92
N GLU A 476 43.89 -33.85 0.73
CA GLU A 476 44.66 -32.64 0.48
C GLU A 476 44.13 -31.84 -0.75
N ASP A 477 43.87 -32.53 -1.86
CA ASP A 477 43.33 -31.88 -3.07
C ASP A 477 41.99 -31.19 -2.82
N ASN A 478 41.09 -31.80 -2.03
CA ASN A 478 39.79 -31.23 -1.71
C ASN A 478 39.91 -30.07 -0.69
N LEU A 479 40.85 -30.15 0.25
CA LEU A 479 41.16 -29.08 1.19
C LEU A 479 41.73 -27.87 0.45
N ASN A 480 42.63 -28.06 -0.51
CA ASN A 480 43.15 -27.00 -1.35
C ASN A 480 42.04 -26.32 -2.18
N LYS A 481 41.15 -27.10 -2.80
CA LYS A 481 39.96 -26.53 -3.47
C LYS A 481 39.05 -25.74 -2.55
N ALA A 482 38.83 -26.25 -1.32
CA ALA A 482 38.01 -25.52 -0.34
C ALA A 482 38.69 -24.21 0.08
N LEU A 483 40.02 -24.20 0.22
CA LEU A 483 40.81 -23.01 0.52
C LEU A 483 40.68 -21.95 -0.58
N GLU A 484 40.80 -22.35 -1.85
CA GLU A 484 40.57 -21.47 -2.99
C GLU A 484 39.18 -20.85 -2.97
N LEU A 485 38.16 -21.67 -2.69
CA LEU A 485 36.77 -21.22 -2.64
C LEU A 485 36.49 -20.25 -1.48
N PHE A 486 37.08 -20.47 -0.31
CA PHE A 486 36.99 -19.51 0.79
C PHE A 486 37.73 -18.21 0.46
N ASN A 487 38.86 -18.26 -0.26
CA ASN A 487 39.54 -17.06 -0.74
C ASN A 487 38.68 -16.30 -1.73
N LEU A 488 37.92 -16.96 -2.63
CA LEU A 488 36.98 -16.33 -3.53
C LEU A 488 35.79 -15.72 -2.76
N ALA A 489 35.25 -16.40 -1.76
CA ALA A 489 34.21 -15.87 -0.90
C ALA A 489 34.66 -14.57 -0.21
N ILE A 490 35.88 -14.55 0.34
CA ILE A 490 36.50 -13.37 0.96
C ILE A 490 36.76 -12.27 -0.08
N LYS A 491 37.21 -12.62 -1.29
CA LYS A 491 37.44 -11.64 -2.37
C LYS A 491 36.18 -10.87 -2.74
N TYR A 492 35.03 -11.56 -2.78
CA TYR A 492 33.75 -10.95 -3.15
C TYR A 492 32.99 -10.35 -1.95
N GLN A 493 33.35 -10.77 -0.72
CA GLN A 493 32.83 -10.20 0.51
C GLN A 493 33.94 -10.20 1.56
N ASP A 494 34.63 -9.08 1.73
CA ASP A 494 35.83 -8.93 2.55
C ASP A 494 35.57 -8.98 4.07
N ASP A 495 34.34 -8.75 4.50
CA ASP A 495 33.88 -8.87 5.88
C ASP A 495 33.27 -10.25 6.24
N TYR A 496 33.45 -11.26 5.37
CA TYR A 496 32.85 -12.59 5.56
C TYR A 496 33.60 -13.42 6.62
N TYR A 497 33.37 -13.11 7.89
CA TYR A 497 34.07 -13.71 9.02
C TYR A 497 34.02 -15.25 9.03
N ASN A 498 32.87 -15.88 8.66
CA ASN A 498 32.77 -17.35 8.57
C ASN A 498 33.71 -17.96 7.54
N ALA A 499 34.03 -17.26 6.45
CA ALA A 499 34.98 -17.71 5.45
C ALA A 499 36.40 -17.65 5.99
N TYR A 500 36.76 -16.59 6.71
CA TYR A 500 38.06 -16.51 7.40
C TYR A 500 38.24 -17.61 8.45
N PHE A 501 37.22 -17.86 9.26
CA PHE A 501 37.26 -18.92 10.27
C PHE A 501 37.48 -20.30 9.65
N ASN A 502 36.66 -20.66 8.61
CA ASN A 502 36.81 -21.94 7.94
C ASN A 502 38.09 -22.05 7.12
N LYS A 503 38.59 -20.95 6.55
CA LYS A 503 39.92 -20.88 5.93
C LYS A 503 41.00 -21.24 6.97
N GLY A 504 40.98 -20.62 8.15
CA GLY A 504 41.90 -20.95 9.24
C GLY A 504 41.86 -22.44 9.65
N CYS A 505 40.64 -23.01 9.74
CA CYS A 505 40.49 -24.44 10.04
C CYS A 505 41.15 -25.35 8.99
N ILE A 506 41.01 -25.04 7.69
CA ILE A 506 41.64 -25.81 6.62
C ILE A 506 43.16 -25.65 6.65
N LEU A 507 43.67 -24.46 6.88
CA LEU A 507 45.11 -24.20 6.96
C LEU A 507 45.76 -24.97 8.11
N ILE A 508 45.04 -25.22 9.23
CA ILE A 508 45.50 -26.13 10.27
C ILE A 508 45.64 -27.58 9.75
N GLU A 509 44.67 -28.04 8.95
CA GLU A 509 44.69 -29.40 8.38
C GLU A 509 45.78 -29.57 7.31
N LEU A 510 46.19 -28.47 6.67
CA LEU A 510 47.27 -28.40 5.67
C LEU A 510 48.63 -28.07 6.30
N ASP A 511 48.74 -27.97 7.63
CA ASP A 511 49.94 -27.60 8.38
C ASP A 511 50.46 -26.18 8.14
N GLU A 512 49.66 -25.29 7.57
CA GLU A 512 49.97 -23.86 7.30
C GLU A 512 49.57 -22.99 8.50
N TYR A 513 50.25 -23.15 9.62
CA TYR A 513 49.84 -22.60 10.93
C TYR A 513 49.90 -21.08 11.01
N VAL A 514 50.86 -20.42 10.33
CA VAL A 514 51.03 -18.97 10.36
C VAL A 514 49.85 -18.30 9.64
N GLU A 515 49.51 -18.79 8.47
CA GLU A 515 48.40 -18.33 7.67
C GLU A 515 47.05 -18.60 8.38
N ALA A 516 46.95 -19.73 9.11
CA ALA A 516 45.78 -20.04 9.92
C ALA A 516 45.56 -19.00 11.03
N ILE A 517 46.65 -18.66 11.77
CA ILE A 517 46.59 -17.62 12.81
C ILE A 517 46.15 -16.26 12.24
N ASN A 518 46.71 -15.88 11.08
CA ASN A 518 46.31 -14.64 10.41
C ASN A 518 44.81 -14.62 10.04
N ALA A 519 44.28 -15.75 9.56
CA ALA A 519 42.88 -15.89 9.24
C ALA A 519 41.96 -15.77 10.46
N PHE A 520 42.31 -16.41 11.60
CA PHE A 520 41.55 -16.27 12.85
C PHE A 520 41.62 -14.87 13.44
N ASN A 521 42.81 -14.23 13.41
CA ASN A 521 42.94 -12.83 13.83
C ASN A 521 42.05 -11.90 13.00
N LYS A 522 41.95 -12.11 11.69
CA LYS A 522 41.03 -11.34 10.83
C LYS A 522 39.56 -11.61 11.16
N CYS A 523 39.22 -12.87 11.48
CA CYS A 523 37.87 -13.23 11.94
C CYS A 523 37.52 -12.47 13.24
N LYS A 524 38.43 -12.40 14.21
CA LYS A 524 38.26 -11.65 15.46
C LYS A 524 38.05 -10.17 15.22
N GLN A 525 38.86 -9.55 14.33
CA GLN A 525 38.68 -8.13 13.96
C GLN A 525 37.28 -7.83 13.37
N LEU A 526 36.72 -8.77 12.63
CA LEU A 526 35.41 -8.61 12.02
C LEU A 526 34.24 -8.84 12.99
N LYS A 527 34.53 -9.40 14.18
CA LYS A 527 33.56 -9.77 15.21
C LYS A 527 34.01 -9.30 16.62
N GLU A 528 34.46 -8.05 16.71
CA GLU A 528 35.03 -7.48 17.95
C GLU A 528 34.08 -7.49 19.15
N GLU A 529 32.76 -7.48 18.91
CA GLU A 529 31.73 -7.50 19.96
C GLU A 529 31.21 -8.91 20.30
N ASP A 530 31.65 -9.96 19.57
CA ASP A 530 31.19 -11.34 19.73
C ASP A 530 32.20 -12.15 20.55
N GLU A 531 32.05 -12.12 21.88
CA GLU A 531 32.95 -12.79 22.81
C GLU A 531 33.08 -14.30 22.55
N GLU A 532 32.00 -14.98 22.13
CA GLU A 532 31.99 -16.40 21.82
C GLU A 532 32.86 -16.69 20.57
N CYS A 533 32.68 -15.90 19.51
CA CYS A 533 33.50 -15.99 18.29
C CYS A 533 35.00 -15.72 18.60
N ILE A 534 35.29 -14.70 19.41
CA ILE A 534 36.65 -14.37 19.82
C ILE A 534 37.30 -15.56 20.57
N GLN A 535 36.60 -16.12 21.56
CA GLN A 535 37.07 -17.24 22.33
C GLN A 535 37.30 -18.49 21.46
N GLU A 536 36.42 -18.76 20.49
CA GLU A 536 36.60 -19.89 19.57
C GLU A 536 37.83 -19.68 18.67
N CYS A 537 38.05 -18.47 18.16
CA CYS A 537 39.26 -18.13 17.40
C CYS A 537 40.51 -18.26 18.23
N ASP A 538 40.51 -17.80 19.49
CA ASP A 538 41.66 -17.92 20.40
C ASP A 538 42.00 -19.38 20.70
N ASN A 539 41.00 -20.23 20.91
CA ASN A 539 41.19 -21.66 21.07
C ASN A 539 41.88 -22.29 19.84
N LYS A 540 41.45 -21.86 18.63
CA LYS A 540 42.04 -22.32 17.37
C LYS A 540 43.48 -21.81 17.17
N ILE A 541 43.76 -20.58 17.55
CA ILE A 541 45.12 -20.02 17.53
C ILE A 541 46.04 -20.82 18.46
N ASN A 542 45.58 -21.13 19.67
CA ASN A 542 46.34 -21.97 20.60
C ASN A 542 46.60 -23.38 20.04
N GLU A 543 45.57 -23.98 19.37
CA GLU A 543 45.74 -25.26 18.66
C GLU A 543 46.83 -25.17 17.58
N CYS A 544 46.90 -24.08 16.81
CA CYS A 544 47.96 -23.84 15.82
C CYS A 544 49.34 -23.82 16.46
N VAL A 545 49.52 -23.11 17.59
CA VAL A 545 50.78 -22.99 18.31
C VAL A 545 51.24 -24.34 18.84
N GLU A 546 50.33 -25.11 19.43
CA GLU A 546 50.68 -26.45 19.98
C GLU A 546 51.08 -27.42 18.86
N LYS A 547 50.32 -27.49 17.76
CA LYS A 547 50.64 -28.37 16.63
C LYS A 547 51.92 -27.98 15.93
N SER A 548 52.19 -26.70 15.78
CA SER A 548 53.44 -26.17 15.23
C SER A 548 54.66 -26.62 16.07
N ARG A 549 54.59 -26.47 17.41
CA ARG A 549 55.65 -26.91 18.32
C ARG A 549 55.89 -28.40 18.24
N GLN A 550 54.85 -29.23 18.17
CA GLN A 550 54.98 -30.69 18.03
C GLN A 550 55.71 -31.09 16.74
N LYS A 551 55.64 -30.29 15.68
CA LYS A 551 56.33 -30.49 14.40
C LYS A 551 57.68 -29.81 14.32
N GLY A 552 58.16 -29.17 15.40
CA GLY A 552 59.48 -28.53 15.48
C GLY A 552 59.54 -27.13 14.87
N TYR A 553 58.37 -26.52 14.60
CA TYR A 553 58.30 -25.13 14.14
C TYR A 553 58.03 -24.21 15.33
N ASP A 554 58.91 -23.23 15.57
CA ASP A 554 58.76 -22.25 16.65
C ASP A 554 58.07 -21.01 16.07
N ILE A 555 56.75 -20.91 16.26
CA ILE A 555 55.98 -19.71 15.83
C ILE A 555 56.11 -18.69 16.97
N ASN A 556 56.98 -17.69 16.80
CA ASN A 556 57.03 -16.51 17.65
C ASN A 556 55.80 -15.62 17.35
N ILE A 557 54.72 -15.78 18.10
CA ILE A 557 53.59 -14.86 18.06
C ILE A 557 54.05 -13.59 18.78
N LYS A 558 54.42 -12.54 18.00
CA LYS A 558 54.42 -11.18 18.53
C LYS A 558 52.97 -10.79 18.78
N TYR A 559 52.52 -10.88 20.02
CA TYR A 559 51.32 -10.16 20.43
C TYR A 559 51.62 -8.66 20.22
N GLU A 560 51.10 -8.05 19.17
CA GLU A 560 50.93 -6.60 19.16
C GLU A 560 49.86 -6.32 20.23
N GLU A 561 50.33 -5.94 21.43
CA GLU A 561 49.50 -5.29 22.43
C GLU A 561 48.82 -4.10 21.74
N VAL A 562 47.53 -4.20 21.56
CA VAL A 562 46.70 -3.02 21.26
C VAL A 562 46.76 -2.14 22.50
N SER A 563 47.78 -1.29 22.55
CA SER A 563 47.94 -0.29 23.60
C SER A 563 46.69 0.60 23.60
N GLU A 564 46.06 0.62 24.77
CA GLU A 564 45.16 1.67 25.20
C GLU A 564 45.60 3.05 24.68
N LYS A 565 44.94 3.53 23.69
CA LYS A 565 44.91 4.98 23.37
C LYS A 565 43.46 5.39 23.20
N ASN A 566 42.84 5.70 24.30
CA ASN A 566 41.82 6.73 24.39
C ASN A 566 41.46 7.03 25.85
N SER A 567 42.43 7.59 26.59
CA SER A 567 42.11 8.58 27.61
C SER A 567 42.59 9.93 27.06
N ASP A 568 41.73 10.91 27.03
CA ASP A 568 41.90 12.33 26.69
C ASP A 568 41.63 12.74 25.22
N LYS A 569 40.33 12.96 24.91
CA LYS A 569 39.83 14.30 24.50
C LYS A 569 38.32 14.31 24.41
#